data_aa13a4e7df2148facec006255da33395
#
_entry.id   aa13a4e7df2148facec006255da33395
#
_cell.length_a   1.000
_cell.length_b   1.000
_cell.length_c   1.000
_cell.angle_alpha   90.00
_cell.angle_beta   90.00
_cell.angle_gamma   90.00
#
_symmetry.space_group_name_H-M   'P 1'
#
loop_
_entity.id
_entity.type
_entity.pdbx_description
1 polymer ?
#
loop_
_entity_poly.entity_id
_entity_poly.type
_entity_poly.pdbx_seq_one_letter_code
_entity_poly.pdbx_strand_id
1 'polypeptide(L)'
;VLLLEDGLPLGFAPYGDNASYYHPSFERFERIEVLKNSGQIAFGPQTIGGLINYITPRAPQDFEAGITARSGNHGLRDLLVDVGDRIDGTGTGWRIGASHKEGHGARDNIDLSVTDAALRLDQAVGDRQSVSLRGSVYRERSTVPYSGLTLAEFRSAPRSNEFRNDFFGIDRRAIALTHGVTAESVRLQTSVYHTKLQRDWWRQSSNSRQRPNDASDPACQDMSHLLTTCGNEGRLRAYRTFGVEPRLSFDLELAGLPVAARLGYRHHREYQHRVQANGDKPTARAPGVGPNAGIREDNERRVRADAAFVEASVRMGRVTLTPGLRHESIAYQRSNRLDGSRGESGLSQWIPGVGATVEVTPTLSLFGGLHRGFAPPRVEDIIGSTGGSVELDAELSWNTEIGLRWQPAQAIDLEIAAFDMDFSNQVVPASLAGGLGATLTNGGRTRHRGLELGGEVGGTGALRPYARFAYTWMPVARFEGERYSGVPGASAQSVTGHRLPYAAEHQGTLALGLRLAGGFSAQLEGQYTGALFTDDLNTQAITADGQRGRIDAYTVWNTTLQYAPRETTTLFVSVKNLTDRTYIADLSRGILPGSPRQWMLGVEQRFR
;
A
#
# COMPACT_ATOMS: atom_id res chain seq x y z
N VAL A 1 5.01 3.17 2.89
CA VAL A 1 5.21 1.82 2.32
C VAL A 1 5.36 1.94 0.81
N LEU A 2 6.42 1.38 0.24
CA LEU A 2 6.67 1.34 -1.19
C LEU A 2 5.95 0.13 -1.80
N LEU A 3 5.17 0.36 -2.87
CA LEU A 3 4.52 -0.72 -3.62
C LEU A 3 5.28 -0.97 -4.93
N LEU A 4 5.62 -2.24 -5.17
CA LEU A 4 6.36 -2.67 -6.35
C LEU A 4 5.61 -3.81 -7.08
N GLU A 5 5.85 -3.93 -8.39
CA GLU A 5 5.49 -5.08 -9.20
C GLU A 5 6.76 -5.60 -9.88
N ASP A 6 7.19 -6.81 -9.51
CA ASP A 6 8.47 -7.41 -9.94
C ASP A 6 9.68 -6.47 -9.73
N GLY A 7 9.70 -5.77 -8.59
CA GLY A 7 10.77 -4.84 -8.21
C GLY A 7 10.70 -3.45 -8.84
N LEU A 8 9.71 -3.16 -9.70
CA LEU A 8 9.50 -1.85 -10.31
C LEU A 8 8.40 -1.07 -9.59
N PRO A 9 8.45 0.28 -9.53
CA PRO A 9 7.43 1.07 -8.86
C PRO A 9 6.03 0.82 -9.44
N LEU A 10 5.11 0.38 -8.57
CA LEU A 10 3.70 0.19 -8.91
C LEU A 10 2.90 1.48 -8.76
N GLY A 11 3.31 2.35 -7.82
CA GLY A 11 2.70 3.64 -7.56
C GLY A 11 2.70 4.55 -8.78
N PHE A 12 1.68 5.37 -8.90
CA PHE A 12 1.49 6.27 -10.04
C PHE A 12 2.37 7.54 -9.96
N ALA A 13 2.86 7.91 -8.78
CA ALA A 13 3.77 9.04 -8.56
C ALA A 13 4.56 8.83 -7.24
N PRO A 14 5.46 7.85 -7.15
CA PRO A 14 6.13 7.48 -5.91
C PRO A 14 7.04 8.58 -5.34
N TYR A 15 7.45 9.53 -6.15
CA TYR A 15 8.28 10.67 -5.74
C TYR A 15 7.50 11.96 -5.49
N GLY A 16 6.45 12.21 -6.27
CA GLY A 16 5.74 13.51 -6.26
C GLY A 16 4.39 13.51 -5.55
N ASP A 17 3.82 12.34 -5.28
CA ASP A 17 2.53 12.18 -4.59
C ASP A 17 2.53 10.84 -3.85
N ASN A 18 2.58 10.85 -2.53
CA ASN A 18 2.65 9.65 -1.71
C ASN A 18 1.29 8.94 -1.50
N ALA A 19 0.25 9.39 -2.19
CA ALA A 19 -1.07 8.77 -2.07
C ALA A 19 -1.13 7.43 -2.81
N SER A 20 -1.77 6.44 -2.21
CA SER A 20 -1.99 5.13 -2.79
C SER A 20 -3.48 4.97 -3.12
N TYR A 21 -3.86 5.22 -4.38
CA TYR A 21 -5.24 5.08 -4.86
C TYR A 21 -5.46 3.79 -5.65
N TYR A 22 -4.39 3.10 -6.02
CA TYR A 22 -4.44 1.90 -6.82
C TYR A 22 -3.82 0.73 -6.06
N HIS A 23 -4.59 -0.33 -5.93
CA HIS A 23 -4.13 -1.66 -5.53
C HIS A 23 -4.56 -2.66 -6.58
N PRO A 24 -3.66 -3.48 -7.10
CA PRO A 24 -4.00 -4.49 -8.08
C PRO A 24 -4.82 -5.62 -7.45
N SER A 25 -5.56 -6.35 -8.29
CA SER A 25 -6.22 -7.58 -7.87
C SER A 25 -5.18 -8.61 -7.41
N PHE A 26 -5.29 -9.09 -6.17
CA PHE A 26 -4.28 -10.02 -5.59
C PHE A 26 -4.18 -11.33 -6.35
N GLU A 27 -5.28 -11.76 -6.93
CA GLU A 27 -5.39 -12.99 -7.70
C GLU A 27 -4.51 -13.00 -8.96
N ARG A 28 -4.05 -11.83 -9.40
CA ARG A 28 -3.14 -11.68 -10.55
C ARG A 28 -1.70 -12.10 -10.25
N PHE A 29 -1.35 -12.27 -8.99
CA PHE A 29 0.04 -12.49 -8.56
C PHE A 29 0.27 -13.91 -8.06
N GLU A 30 1.48 -14.40 -8.30
CA GLU A 30 1.96 -15.70 -7.80
C GLU A 30 2.23 -15.64 -6.30
N ARG A 31 2.84 -14.53 -5.85
CA ARG A 31 3.15 -14.28 -4.44
C ARG A 31 3.31 -12.80 -4.14
N ILE A 32 3.26 -12.48 -2.86
CA ILE A 32 3.51 -11.14 -2.33
C ILE A 32 4.69 -11.22 -1.38
N GLU A 33 5.72 -10.40 -1.64
CA GLU A 33 6.90 -10.27 -0.79
C GLU A 33 6.77 -9.00 0.05
N VAL A 34 6.94 -9.12 1.36
CA VAL A 34 6.97 -7.98 2.28
C VAL A 34 8.36 -7.88 2.86
N LEU A 35 9.05 -6.79 2.55
CA LEU A 35 10.35 -6.50 3.13
C LEU A 35 10.18 -5.40 4.20
N LYS A 36 10.58 -5.74 5.39
CA LYS A 36 10.68 -4.84 6.52
C LYS A 36 12.14 -4.44 6.70
N ASN A 37 12.38 -3.23 7.18
CA ASN A 37 13.69 -2.79 7.63
C ASN A 37 14.88 -2.88 6.63
N SER A 38 15.99 -3.55 6.95
CA SER A 38 17.31 -3.38 6.31
C SER A 38 17.43 -3.82 4.85
N GLY A 39 16.52 -4.62 4.32
CA GLY A 39 16.58 -5.12 2.93
C GLY A 39 16.20 -4.13 1.83
N GLN A 40 16.05 -2.85 2.15
CA GLN A 40 15.38 -1.89 1.27
C GLN A 40 16.32 -1.01 0.45
N ILE A 41 17.65 -1.08 0.64
CA ILE A 41 18.64 -0.23 -0.04
C ILE A 41 18.51 -0.30 -1.57
N ALA A 42 18.26 -1.50 -2.11
CA ALA A 42 18.07 -1.71 -3.55
C ALA A 42 16.77 -1.09 -4.09
N PHE A 43 15.89 -0.57 -3.24
CA PHE A 43 14.57 -0.05 -3.59
C PHE A 43 14.37 1.37 -3.07
N GLY A 44 13.50 2.12 -3.69
CA GLY A 44 13.14 3.50 -3.32
C GLY A 44 12.10 4.05 -4.27
N PRO A 45 11.57 5.21 -3.97
CA PRO A 45 11.58 6.00 -2.72
C PRO A 45 10.60 5.45 -1.67
N GLN A 46 10.39 6.14 -0.58
CA GLN A 46 9.39 5.83 0.44
C GLN A 46 9.65 4.52 1.21
N THR A 47 10.88 4.35 1.66
CA THR A 47 11.33 3.14 2.36
C THR A 47 11.14 3.18 3.89
N ILE A 48 10.55 4.23 4.45
CA ILE A 48 10.36 4.38 5.91
C ILE A 48 9.56 3.20 6.50
N GLY A 49 8.41 2.85 5.89
CA GLY A 49 7.49 1.84 6.41
C GLY A 49 7.62 0.46 5.76
N GLY A 50 8.74 0.16 5.10
CA GLY A 50 8.91 -1.10 4.38
C GLY A 50 8.41 -1.05 2.94
N LEU A 51 8.44 -2.20 2.26
CA LEU A 51 7.94 -2.36 0.90
C LEU A 51 7.11 -3.63 0.74
N ILE A 52 6.20 -3.59 -0.22
CA ILE A 52 5.40 -4.73 -0.69
C ILE A 52 5.70 -4.90 -2.17
N ASN A 53 6.18 -6.08 -2.56
CA ASN A 53 6.51 -6.43 -3.93
C ASN A 53 5.58 -7.53 -4.43
N TYR A 54 4.75 -7.22 -5.41
CA TYR A 54 3.85 -8.15 -6.06
C TYR A 54 4.60 -8.87 -7.18
N ILE A 55 4.67 -10.20 -7.11
CA ILE A 55 5.38 -11.02 -8.11
C ILE A 55 4.39 -11.60 -9.09
N THR A 56 4.57 -11.27 -10.37
CA THR A 56 3.73 -11.78 -11.44
C THR A 56 4.10 -13.22 -11.81
N PRO A 57 3.12 -14.10 -12.11
CA PRO A 57 3.41 -15.45 -12.57
C PRO A 57 4.16 -15.42 -13.90
N ARG A 58 5.12 -16.32 -14.06
CA ARG A 58 5.85 -16.52 -15.31
C ARG A 58 5.03 -17.34 -16.30
N ALA A 59 5.43 -17.29 -17.57
CA ALA A 59 4.91 -18.25 -18.54
C ALA A 59 5.22 -19.69 -18.09
N PRO A 60 4.24 -20.62 -18.13
CA PRO A 60 4.46 -22.02 -17.75
C PRO A 60 5.35 -22.74 -18.77
N GLN A 61 5.81 -23.94 -18.44
CA GLN A 61 6.61 -24.76 -19.35
C GLN A 61 5.72 -25.48 -20.37
N ASP A 62 4.57 -25.95 -19.91
CA ASP A 62 3.55 -26.65 -20.69
C ASP A 62 2.24 -25.85 -20.61
N PHE A 63 1.28 -26.18 -21.48
CA PHE A 63 -0.03 -25.53 -21.47
C PHE A 63 -0.69 -25.62 -20.08
N GLU A 64 -1.07 -24.47 -19.55
CA GLU A 64 -1.87 -24.34 -18.33
C GLU A 64 -3.02 -23.37 -18.57
N ALA A 65 -4.20 -23.74 -18.11
CA ALA A 65 -5.34 -22.83 -18.04
C ALA A 65 -6.07 -22.98 -16.70
N GLY A 66 -6.64 -21.89 -16.21
CA GLY A 66 -7.39 -21.85 -14.96
C GLY A 66 -8.62 -20.96 -15.06
N ILE A 67 -9.71 -21.38 -14.42
CA ILE A 67 -10.91 -20.57 -14.22
C ILE A 67 -11.25 -20.61 -12.74
N THR A 68 -11.45 -19.43 -12.15
CA THR A 68 -11.99 -19.30 -10.79
C THR A 68 -13.26 -18.47 -10.85
N ALA A 69 -14.37 -19.02 -10.37
CA ALA A 69 -15.65 -18.32 -10.26
C ALA A 69 -16.08 -18.25 -8.80
N ARG A 70 -16.50 -17.07 -8.35
CA ARG A 70 -16.97 -16.82 -6.97
C ARG A 70 -18.30 -16.08 -7.00
N SER A 71 -19.20 -16.44 -6.09
CA SER A 71 -20.45 -15.73 -5.85
C SER A 71 -20.75 -15.66 -4.36
N GLY A 72 -21.41 -14.61 -3.90
CA GLY A 72 -21.68 -14.44 -2.48
C GLY A 72 -22.79 -13.43 -2.20
N ASN A 73 -22.99 -13.14 -0.90
CA ASN A 73 -23.89 -12.06 -0.51
C ASN A 73 -23.33 -10.71 -0.95
N HIS A 74 -24.10 -9.64 -0.74
CA HIS A 74 -23.80 -8.30 -1.21
C HIS A 74 -23.52 -8.21 -2.72
N GLY A 75 -24.24 -9.04 -3.51
CA GLY A 75 -24.12 -9.03 -4.96
C GLY A 75 -22.76 -9.46 -5.49
N LEU A 76 -21.91 -10.08 -4.67
CA LEU A 76 -20.56 -10.50 -5.09
C LEU A 76 -20.64 -11.48 -6.27
N ARG A 77 -19.98 -11.10 -7.36
CA ARG A 77 -19.67 -11.93 -8.52
C ARG A 77 -18.22 -11.66 -8.91
N ASP A 78 -17.46 -12.71 -9.08
CA ASP A 78 -16.04 -12.62 -9.39
C ASP A 78 -15.65 -13.77 -10.32
N LEU A 79 -15.07 -13.44 -11.45
CA LEU A 79 -14.56 -14.37 -12.44
C LEU A 79 -13.11 -14.05 -12.75
N LEU A 80 -12.26 -15.04 -12.63
CA LEU A 80 -10.86 -15.00 -13.05
C LEU A 80 -10.61 -16.08 -14.08
N VAL A 81 -9.93 -15.72 -15.16
CA VAL A 81 -9.43 -16.64 -16.20
C VAL A 81 -7.96 -16.40 -16.38
N ASP A 82 -7.21 -17.47 -16.49
CA ASP A 82 -5.75 -17.44 -16.67
C ASP A 82 -5.35 -18.55 -17.64
N VAL A 83 -4.49 -18.24 -18.61
CA VAL A 83 -4.00 -19.21 -19.60
C VAL A 83 -2.56 -18.87 -20.00
N GLY A 84 -1.75 -19.87 -20.15
CA GLY A 84 -0.36 -19.73 -20.61
C GLY A 84 0.18 -20.99 -21.22
N ASP A 85 1.27 -20.83 -21.96
CA ASP A 85 1.96 -21.92 -22.66
C ASP A 85 3.38 -21.48 -23.04
N ARG A 86 4.15 -22.44 -23.55
CA ARG A 86 5.43 -22.21 -24.19
C ARG A 86 5.39 -22.78 -25.62
N ILE A 87 5.83 -21.99 -26.59
CA ILE A 87 5.90 -22.41 -27.98
C ILE A 87 7.15 -23.26 -28.17
N ASP A 88 6.97 -24.53 -28.48
CA ASP A 88 8.04 -25.49 -28.67
C ASP A 88 9.13 -25.02 -29.64
N GLY A 89 10.38 -25.24 -29.27
CA GLY A 89 11.55 -24.93 -30.12
C GLY A 89 11.86 -23.45 -30.30
N THR A 90 11.01 -22.52 -29.79
CA THR A 90 11.21 -21.08 -29.99
C THR A 90 11.81 -20.36 -28.78
N GLY A 91 11.76 -20.98 -27.60
CA GLY A 91 12.12 -20.33 -26.32
C GLY A 91 11.12 -19.25 -25.89
N THR A 92 9.96 -19.14 -26.55
CA THR A 92 8.92 -18.14 -26.27
C THR A 92 7.85 -18.72 -25.35
N GLY A 93 7.67 -18.10 -24.19
CA GLY A 93 6.55 -18.40 -23.29
C GLY A 93 5.60 -17.22 -23.22
N TRP A 94 4.31 -17.50 -23.00
CA TRP A 94 3.31 -16.46 -22.82
C TRP A 94 2.30 -16.82 -21.71
N ARG A 95 1.71 -15.80 -21.10
CA ARG A 95 0.63 -15.93 -20.12
C ARG A 95 -0.31 -14.73 -20.20
N ILE A 96 -1.61 -15.01 -20.16
CA ILE A 96 -2.67 -14.01 -20.16
C ILE A 96 -3.59 -14.31 -18.99
N GLY A 97 -3.88 -13.30 -18.17
CA GLY A 97 -4.86 -13.38 -17.09
C GLY A 97 -5.85 -12.23 -17.17
N ALA A 98 -7.10 -12.50 -16.85
CA ALA A 98 -8.15 -11.48 -16.78
C ALA A 98 -9.11 -11.78 -15.63
N SER A 99 -9.56 -10.75 -14.92
CA SER A 99 -10.56 -10.85 -13.88
C SER A 99 -11.61 -9.75 -13.98
N HIS A 100 -12.83 -10.08 -13.59
CA HIS A 100 -13.90 -9.13 -13.39
C HIS A 100 -14.61 -9.43 -12.08
N LYS A 101 -14.69 -8.40 -11.22
CA LYS A 101 -15.30 -8.47 -9.90
C LYS A 101 -16.33 -7.36 -9.74
N GLU A 102 -17.51 -7.70 -9.27
CA GLU A 102 -18.55 -6.74 -8.91
C GLU A 102 -19.18 -7.08 -7.57
N GLY A 103 -19.76 -6.10 -6.89
CA GLY A 103 -20.46 -6.30 -5.62
C GLY A 103 -20.81 -4.99 -4.92
N HIS A 104 -21.43 -5.12 -3.75
CA HIS A 104 -21.80 -4.01 -2.90
C HIS A 104 -20.88 -3.93 -1.69
N GLY A 105 -20.63 -2.72 -1.19
CA GLY A 105 -19.78 -2.49 -0.03
C GLY A 105 -20.49 -2.68 1.32
N ALA A 106 -19.81 -2.25 2.37
CA ALA A 106 -20.28 -2.39 3.76
C ALA A 106 -21.45 -1.47 4.13
N ARG A 107 -21.72 -0.43 3.32
CA ARG A 107 -22.76 0.57 3.54
C ARG A 107 -23.67 0.64 2.32
N ASP A 108 -24.85 1.22 2.50
CA ASP A 108 -25.81 1.44 1.43
C ASP A 108 -25.23 2.27 0.27
N ASN A 109 -25.67 2.02 -0.95
CA ASN A 109 -25.24 2.70 -2.17
C ASN A 109 -23.72 2.67 -2.44
N ILE A 110 -23.02 1.67 -1.94
CA ILE A 110 -21.62 1.42 -2.30
C ILE A 110 -21.58 0.27 -3.29
N ASP A 111 -21.41 0.60 -4.56
CA ASP A 111 -21.22 -0.37 -5.64
C ASP A 111 -19.75 -0.37 -6.06
N LEU A 112 -19.25 -1.54 -6.43
CA LEU A 112 -17.89 -1.73 -6.91
C LEU A 112 -17.93 -2.60 -8.16
N SER A 113 -17.22 -2.16 -9.20
CA SER A 113 -16.88 -2.96 -10.38
C SER A 113 -15.41 -2.78 -10.70
N VAL A 114 -14.68 -3.89 -10.78
CA VAL A 114 -13.24 -3.93 -11.10
C VAL A 114 -13.00 -4.89 -12.24
N THR A 115 -12.27 -4.45 -13.25
CA THR A 115 -11.71 -5.30 -14.30
C THR A 115 -10.21 -5.14 -14.32
N ASP A 116 -9.47 -6.25 -14.25
CA ASP A 116 -8.01 -6.30 -14.32
C ASP A 116 -7.60 -7.35 -15.37
N ALA A 117 -6.69 -7.01 -16.27
CA ALA A 117 -6.12 -7.95 -17.22
C ALA A 117 -4.61 -7.70 -17.39
N ALA A 118 -3.87 -8.78 -17.57
CA ALA A 118 -2.43 -8.75 -17.74
C ALA A 118 -1.97 -9.75 -18.80
N LEU A 119 -0.91 -9.37 -19.50
CA LEU A 119 -0.16 -10.18 -20.46
C LEU A 119 1.29 -10.24 -20.04
N ARG A 120 1.92 -11.41 -20.16
CA ARG A 120 3.35 -11.61 -20.07
C ARG A 120 3.85 -12.40 -21.26
N LEU A 121 4.97 -11.97 -21.84
CA LEU A 121 5.72 -12.67 -22.87
C LEU A 121 7.16 -12.81 -22.39
N ASP A 122 7.66 -14.02 -22.33
CA ASP A 122 9.04 -14.34 -21.94
C ASP A 122 9.74 -14.99 -23.13
N GLN A 123 10.88 -14.45 -23.54
CA GLN A 123 11.70 -14.93 -24.66
C GLN A 123 13.11 -15.24 -24.18
N ALA A 124 13.56 -16.47 -24.31
CA ALA A 124 14.95 -16.83 -24.24
C ALA A 124 15.65 -16.47 -25.57
N VAL A 125 16.81 -15.80 -25.49
CA VAL A 125 17.62 -15.41 -26.66
C VAL A 125 19.00 -16.04 -26.49
N GLY A 126 19.18 -17.21 -27.09
CA GLY A 126 20.33 -18.08 -26.82
C GLY A 126 20.36 -18.50 -25.34
N ASP A 127 21.55 -18.92 -24.87
CA ASP A 127 21.72 -19.48 -23.52
C ASP A 127 21.95 -18.43 -22.44
N ARG A 128 22.18 -17.18 -22.80
CA ARG A 128 22.67 -16.13 -21.89
C ARG A 128 21.75 -14.92 -21.78
N GLN A 129 20.73 -14.82 -22.61
CA GLN A 129 19.88 -13.64 -22.62
C GLN A 129 18.41 -14.01 -22.47
N SER A 130 17.66 -13.12 -21.88
CA SER A 130 16.22 -13.21 -21.76
C SER A 130 15.56 -11.85 -21.93
N VAL A 131 14.39 -11.84 -22.54
CA VAL A 131 13.55 -10.65 -22.67
C VAL A 131 12.18 -10.99 -22.11
N SER A 132 11.66 -10.14 -21.22
CA SER A 132 10.31 -10.27 -20.68
C SER A 132 9.55 -8.98 -20.95
N LEU A 133 8.40 -9.10 -21.61
CA LEU A 133 7.46 -8.00 -21.82
C LEU A 133 6.21 -8.26 -20.96
N ARG A 134 5.82 -7.26 -20.18
CA ARG A 134 4.61 -7.29 -19.36
C ARG A 134 3.70 -6.12 -19.72
N GLY A 135 2.41 -6.37 -19.84
CA GLY A 135 1.38 -5.36 -20.03
C GLY A 135 0.23 -5.58 -19.07
N SER A 136 -0.39 -4.52 -18.55
CA SER A 136 -1.60 -4.63 -17.75
C SER A 136 -2.56 -3.47 -17.98
N VAL A 137 -3.85 -3.76 -17.82
CA VAL A 137 -4.94 -2.78 -17.83
C VAL A 137 -5.80 -3.02 -16.60
N TYR A 138 -6.20 -1.93 -15.94
CA TYR A 138 -7.06 -1.96 -14.76
C TYR A 138 -8.12 -0.88 -14.89
N ARG A 139 -9.36 -1.23 -14.59
CA ARG A 139 -10.48 -0.30 -14.52
C ARG A 139 -11.27 -0.55 -13.25
N GLU A 140 -11.52 0.49 -12.49
CA GLU A 140 -12.38 0.49 -11.32
C GLU A 140 -13.45 1.57 -11.45
N ARG A 141 -14.67 1.22 -11.04
CA ARG A 141 -15.79 2.13 -10.87
C ARG A 141 -16.46 1.80 -9.55
N SER A 142 -16.56 2.80 -8.67
CA SER A 142 -17.19 2.61 -7.38
C SER A 142 -17.94 3.86 -6.92
N THR A 143 -18.91 3.67 -6.03
CA THR A 143 -19.66 4.73 -5.36
C THR A 143 -19.21 4.90 -3.91
N VAL A 144 -17.92 4.67 -3.64
CA VAL A 144 -17.34 4.81 -2.30
C VAL A 144 -17.46 6.26 -1.80
N PRO A 145 -18.17 6.52 -0.69
CA PRO A 145 -18.28 7.84 -0.12
C PRO A 145 -16.96 8.29 0.51
N TYR A 146 -16.68 9.60 0.39
CA TYR A 146 -15.52 10.19 1.04
C TYR A 146 -15.70 10.31 2.56
N SER A 147 -16.92 10.61 3.01
CA SER A 147 -17.23 10.82 4.43
C SER A 147 -17.87 9.61 5.08
N GLY A 148 -17.56 9.43 6.36
CA GLY A 148 -18.21 8.46 7.26
C GLY A 148 -19.48 9.01 7.90
N LEU A 149 -19.97 8.29 8.89
CA LEU A 149 -21.17 8.60 9.68
C LEU A 149 -20.84 9.48 10.88
N THR A 150 -21.80 10.27 11.33
CA THR A 150 -21.79 10.83 12.68
C THR A 150 -22.06 9.75 13.72
N LEU A 151 -21.81 10.04 14.99
CA LEU A 151 -22.06 9.09 16.07
C LEU A 151 -23.55 8.73 16.18
N ALA A 152 -24.45 9.69 15.96
CA ALA A 152 -25.89 9.47 15.98
C ALA A 152 -26.35 8.56 14.83
N GLU A 153 -25.87 8.82 13.59
CA GLU A 153 -26.16 7.99 12.42
C GLU A 153 -25.64 6.56 12.60
N PHE A 154 -24.40 6.41 13.09
CA PHE A 154 -23.83 5.08 13.35
C PHE A 154 -24.65 4.27 14.36
N ARG A 155 -25.17 4.93 15.42
CA ARG A 155 -25.99 4.25 16.43
C ARG A 155 -27.36 3.85 15.91
N SER A 156 -27.97 4.66 15.05
CA SER A 156 -29.32 4.41 14.51
C SER A 156 -29.29 3.49 13.28
N ALA A 157 -28.33 3.69 12.38
CA ALA A 157 -28.25 2.99 11.11
C ALA A 157 -26.78 2.83 10.65
N PRO A 158 -25.99 1.90 11.22
CA PRO A 158 -24.55 1.78 10.99
C PRO A 158 -24.15 1.48 9.54
N ARG A 159 -25.12 1.15 8.69
CA ARG A 159 -24.92 0.85 7.27
C ARG A 159 -25.43 1.93 6.33
N SER A 160 -26.00 3.01 6.84
CA SER A 160 -26.49 4.11 6.01
C SER A 160 -25.35 4.84 5.28
N ASN A 161 -25.70 5.48 4.18
CA ASN A 161 -24.80 6.33 3.41
C ASN A 161 -25.57 7.54 2.87
N GLU A 162 -25.27 8.71 3.43
CA GLU A 162 -25.89 9.97 3.05
C GLU A 162 -25.29 10.54 1.74
N PHE A 163 -24.08 10.11 1.36
CA PHE A 163 -23.34 10.64 0.19
C PHE A 163 -23.52 9.74 -1.04
N ARG A 164 -24.76 9.64 -1.51
CA ARG A 164 -25.16 8.72 -2.59
C ARG A 164 -24.58 9.05 -3.96
N ASN A 165 -24.12 10.29 -4.16
CA ASN A 165 -23.60 10.75 -5.45
C ASN A 165 -22.06 10.74 -5.52
N ASP A 166 -21.39 10.28 -4.47
CA ASP A 166 -19.95 10.10 -4.53
C ASP A 166 -19.58 9.03 -5.56
N PHE A 167 -18.51 9.30 -6.29
CA PHE A 167 -18.05 8.42 -7.36
C PHE A 167 -16.52 8.39 -7.38
N PHE A 168 -15.98 7.20 -7.52
CA PHE A 168 -14.55 6.98 -7.67
C PHE A 168 -14.28 6.09 -8.88
N GLY A 169 -13.44 6.57 -9.79
CA GLY A 169 -13.03 5.84 -10.98
C GLY A 169 -11.54 5.84 -11.17
N ILE A 170 -10.98 4.70 -11.56
CA ILE A 170 -9.59 4.54 -11.98
C ILE A 170 -9.55 3.83 -13.32
N ASP A 171 -8.72 4.36 -14.23
CA ASP A 171 -8.25 3.69 -15.43
C ASP A 171 -6.72 3.69 -15.42
N ARG A 172 -6.09 2.49 -15.42
CA ARG A 172 -4.64 2.33 -15.44
C ARG A 172 -4.23 1.44 -16.61
N ARG A 173 -3.10 1.81 -17.25
CA ARG A 173 -2.41 0.99 -18.24
C ARG A 173 -0.92 1.02 -17.92
N ALA A 174 -0.29 -0.12 -17.93
CA ALA A 174 1.15 -0.22 -17.67
C ALA A 174 1.81 -1.18 -18.66
N ILE A 175 3.06 -0.90 -18.98
CA ILE A 175 3.92 -1.76 -19.77
C ILE A 175 5.32 -1.75 -19.15
N ALA A 176 5.99 -2.89 -19.12
CA ALA A 176 7.37 -3.02 -18.70
C ALA A 176 8.10 -4.02 -19.60
N LEU A 177 9.30 -3.66 -20.04
CA LEU A 177 10.24 -4.50 -20.77
C LEU A 177 11.45 -4.74 -19.89
N THR A 178 11.83 -5.98 -19.68
CA THR A 178 13.02 -6.36 -18.93
C THR A 178 13.92 -7.22 -19.80
N HIS A 179 15.17 -6.80 -19.99
CA HIS A 179 16.22 -7.55 -20.66
C HIS A 179 17.21 -8.04 -19.62
N GLY A 180 17.52 -9.32 -19.61
CA GLY A 180 18.50 -9.98 -18.77
C GLY A 180 19.64 -10.54 -19.59
N VAL A 181 20.88 -10.34 -19.11
CA VAL A 181 22.10 -10.98 -19.65
C VAL A 181 22.81 -11.66 -18.48
N THR A 182 23.16 -12.93 -18.65
CA THR A 182 23.92 -13.70 -17.64
C THR A 182 25.20 -14.23 -18.29
N ALA A 183 26.34 -13.91 -17.70
CA ALA A 183 27.64 -14.38 -18.13
C ALA A 183 28.45 -14.82 -16.91
N GLU A 184 28.65 -16.13 -16.76
CA GLU A 184 29.34 -16.73 -15.60
C GLU A 184 28.79 -16.21 -14.25
N SER A 185 29.59 -15.40 -13.55
CA SER A 185 29.24 -14.81 -12.25
C SER A 185 28.56 -13.45 -12.36
N VAL A 186 28.33 -12.92 -13.57
CA VAL A 186 27.79 -11.58 -13.79
C VAL A 186 26.39 -11.66 -14.39
N ARG A 187 25.45 -10.93 -13.80
CA ARG A 187 24.09 -10.75 -14.32
C ARG A 187 23.76 -9.28 -14.45
N LEU A 188 23.43 -8.85 -15.64
CA LEU A 188 22.87 -7.52 -15.91
C LEU A 188 21.39 -7.67 -16.24
N GLN A 189 20.55 -6.93 -15.53
CA GLN A 189 19.12 -6.79 -15.81
C GLN A 189 18.81 -5.33 -16.07
N THR A 190 18.20 -5.02 -17.20
CA THR A 190 17.75 -3.66 -17.52
C THR A 190 16.24 -3.67 -17.72
N SER A 191 15.54 -2.88 -16.95
CA SER A 191 14.09 -2.72 -17.05
C SER A 191 13.73 -1.33 -17.55
N VAL A 192 12.75 -1.26 -18.47
CA VAL A 192 12.14 -0.02 -18.96
C VAL A 192 10.64 -0.14 -18.68
N TYR A 193 10.04 0.88 -18.05
CA TYR A 193 8.64 0.83 -17.70
C TYR A 193 7.91 2.15 -17.97
N HIS A 194 6.64 2.03 -18.29
CA HIS A 194 5.74 3.18 -18.47
C HIS A 194 4.36 2.86 -17.92
N THR A 195 3.78 3.82 -17.18
CA THR A 195 2.41 3.72 -16.64
C THR A 195 1.63 4.99 -16.93
N LYS A 196 0.37 4.82 -17.28
CA LYS A 196 -0.64 5.89 -17.31
C LYS A 196 -1.75 5.52 -16.32
N LEU A 197 -2.14 6.48 -15.49
CA LEU A 197 -3.27 6.33 -14.58
C LEU A 197 -4.12 7.60 -14.65
N GLN A 198 -5.42 7.42 -14.80
CA GLN A 198 -6.43 8.47 -14.64
C GLN A 198 -7.28 8.11 -13.44
N ARG A 199 -7.54 9.09 -12.58
CA ARG A 199 -8.43 8.99 -11.44
C ARG A 199 -9.45 10.11 -11.48
N ASP A 200 -10.73 9.75 -11.48
CA ASP A 200 -11.87 10.65 -11.41
C ASP A 200 -12.58 10.42 -10.08
N TRP A 201 -12.50 11.39 -9.18
CA TRP A 201 -13.14 11.32 -7.88
C TRP A 201 -14.07 12.50 -7.69
N TRP A 202 -15.36 12.21 -7.65
CA TRP A 202 -16.41 13.18 -7.41
C TRP A 202 -17.01 12.96 -6.03
N ARG A 203 -17.12 14.05 -5.23
CA ARG A 203 -17.53 14.01 -3.84
C ARG A 203 -18.49 15.13 -3.52
N GLN A 204 -19.56 14.81 -2.83
CA GLN A 204 -20.51 15.82 -2.32
C GLN A 204 -19.94 16.60 -1.13
N SER A 205 -19.02 16.00 -0.35
CA SER A 205 -18.36 16.66 0.76
C SER A 205 -17.14 17.43 0.32
N SER A 206 -16.93 18.62 0.90
CA SER A 206 -15.73 19.42 0.65
C SER A 206 -14.45 18.69 1.11
N ASN A 207 -13.34 19.00 0.44
CA ASN A 207 -12.03 18.47 0.78
C ASN A 207 -11.50 18.94 2.13
N SER A 208 -11.85 20.15 2.54
CA SER A 208 -11.36 20.78 3.77
C SER A 208 -12.21 20.44 5.00
N ARG A 209 -13.48 20.15 4.76
CA ARG A 209 -14.43 19.78 5.81
C ARG A 209 -15.30 18.65 5.27
N GLN A 210 -15.37 17.61 5.99
CA GLN A 210 -15.80 16.30 5.51
C GLN A 210 -17.31 16.11 5.49
N ARG A 211 -18.04 17.11 5.92
CA ARG A 211 -19.50 17.10 5.95
C ARG A 211 -20.01 18.31 5.18
N PRO A 212 -21.17 18.19 4.54
CA PRO A 212 -21.74 19.26 3.72
C PRO A 212 -22.20 20.49 4.48
N ASN A 213 -22.21 20.46 5.79
CA ASN A 213 -22.45 21.62 6.65
C ASN A 213 -21.20 22.50 6.82
N ASP A 214 -20.29 22.45 5.88
CA ASP A 214 -19.15 23.33 5.79
C ASP A 214 -19.63 24.77 5.58
N ALA A 215 -19.21 25.68 6.44
CA ALA A 215 -19.55 27.10 6.36
C ALA A 215 -19.01 27.79 5.09
N SER A 216 -18.13 27.15 4.34
CA SER A 216 -17.64 27.65 3.05
C SER A 216 -18.67 27.49 1.91
N ASP A 217 -19.68 26.65 2.07
CA ASP A 217 -20.79 26.48 1.14
C ASP A 217 -22.13 26.53 1.91
N PRO A 218 -22.81 27.70 1.95
CA PRO A 218 -24.07 27.87 2.65
C PRO A 218 -25.16 26.89 2.20
N ALA A 219 -25.14 26.45 0.94
CA ALA A 219 -26.10 25.48 0.43
C ALA A 219 -25.95 24.09 1.03
N CYS A 220 -24.79 23.80 1.64
CA CYS A 220 -24.46 22.52 2.23
C CYS A 220 -24.43 22.52 3.76
N GLN A 221 -25.00 23.53 4.41
CA GLN A 221 -24.99 23.61 5.89
C GLN A 221 -25.93 22.64 6.56
N ASP A 222 -26.96 22.19 5.87
CA ASP A 222 -27.98 21.28 6.41
C ASP A 222 -27.93 19.93 5.68
N MET A 223 -27.79 18.85 6.45
CA MET A 223 -27.79 17.48 5.93
C MET A 223 -29.07 17.13 5.17
N SER A 224 -30.20 17.74 5.50
CA SER A 224 -31.46 17.54 4.79
C SER A 224 -31.43 18.00 3.33
N HIS A 225 -30.52 18.89 2.99
CA HIS A 225 -30.37 19.45 1.63
C HIS A 225 -29.30 18.79 0.78
N LEU A 226 -28.56 17.80 1.30
CA LEU A 226 -27.46 17.09 0.63
C LEU A 226 -27.77 16.60 -0.78
N LEU A 227 -28.97 16.10 -0.98
CA LEU A 227 -29.38 15.50 -2.25
C LEU A 227 -29.88 16.51 -3.28
N THR A 228 -30.17 17.73 -2.84
CA THR A 228 -30.85 18.71 -3.67
C THR A 228 -30.11 20.01 -3.90
N THR A 229 -29.29 20.47 -2.96
CA THR A 229 -28.70 21.80 -2.96
C THR A 229 -27.19 21.86 -2.94
N CYS A 230 -26.53 20.84 -2.37
CA CYS A 230 -25.07 20.77 -2.37
C CYS A 230 -24.51 20.58 -3.76
N GLY A 231 -23.37 21.21 -4.03
CA GLY A 231 -22.57 20.95 -5.20
C GLY A 231 -21.82 19.61 -5.09
N ASN A 232 -21.05 19.29 -6.12
CA ASN A 232 -20.20 18.11 -6.17
C ASN A 232 -18.78 18.52 -6.57
N GLU A 233 -17.77 18.06 -5.84
CA GLU A 233 -16.37 18.38 -6.08
C GLU A 233 -15.67 17.24 -6.83
N GLY A 234 -15.20 17.52 -8.05
CA GLY A 234 -14.38 16.61 -8.84
C GLY A 234 -12.89 16.82 -8.59
N ARG A 235 -12.21 15.80 -8.10
CA ARG A 235 -10.75 15.71 -7.97
C ARG A 235 -10.21 14.85 -9.11
N LEU A 236 -10.00 15.47 -10.28
CA LEU A 236 -9.57 14.80 -11.50
C LEU A 236 -8.05 14.80 -11.57
N ARG A 237 -7.46 13.63 -11.79
CA ARG A 237 -5.99 13.43 -11.76
C ARG A 237 -5.57 12.55 -12.94
N ALA A 238 -4.57 13.00 -13.68
CA ALA A 238 -3.91 12.20 -14.70
C ALA A 238 -2.42 12.08 -14.36
N TYR A 239 -1.92 10.86 -14.34
CA TYR A 239 -0.52 10.55 -14.03
C TYR A 239 0.13 9.80 -15.19
N ARG A 240 1.41 10.09 -15.42
CA ARG A 240 2.27 9.31 -16.31
C ARG A 240 3.62 9.11 -15.65
N THR A 241 4.10 7.89 -15.64
CA THR A 241 5.44 7.57 -15.17
C THR A 241 6.23 6.89 -16.27
N PHE A 242 7.51 7.12 -16.28
CA PHE A 242 8.47 6.45 -17.15
C PHE A 242 9.76 6.23 -16.37
N GLY A 243 10.39 5.08 -16.53
CA GLY A 243 11.71 4.85 -15.95
C GLY A 243 12.54 3.82 -16.67
N VAL A 244 13.85 3.92 -16.45
CA VAL A 244 14.86 2.98 -16.91
C VAL A 244 15.70 2.59 -15.71
N GLU A 245 15.90 1.28 -15.51
CA GLU A 245 16.58 0.75 -14.34
C GLU A 245 17.51 -0.42 -14.70
N PRO A 246 18.80 -0.18 -14.97
CA PRO A 246 19.83 -1.21 -15.01
C PRO A 246 20.22 -1.65 -13.60
N ARG A 247 20.35 -2.96 -13.38
CA ARG A 247 20.86 -3.61 -12.18
C ARG A 247 21.92 -4.62 -12.56
N LEU A 248 23.11 -4.47 -12.01
CA LEU A 248 24.23 -5.39 -12.16
C LEU A 248 24.41 -6.17 -10.86
N SER A 249 24.44 -7.50 -10.97
CA SER A 249 24.77 -8.40 -9.85
C SER A 249 25.98 -9.24 -10.26
N PHE A 250 26.91 -9.45 -9.35
CA PHE A 250 28.07 -10.27 -9.58
C PHE A 250 28.60 -10.89 -8.30
N ASP A 251 29.15 -12.11 -8.45
CA ASP A 251 29.82 -12.84 -7.38
C ASP A 251 31.32 -12.76 -7.59
N LEU A 252 32.04 -12.44 -6.53
CA LEU A 252 33.50 -12.34 -6.53
C LEU A 252 34.09 -12.87 -5.23
N GLU A 253 35.38 -13.10 -5.20
CA GLU A 253 36.14 -13.37 -4.00
C GLU A 253 37.02 -12.15 -3.67
N LEU A 254 36.89 -11.63 -2.45
CA LEU A 254 37.69 -10.51 -1.97
C LEU A 254 38.42 -10.92 -0.71
N ALA A 255 39.75 -10.92 -0.73
CA ALA A 255 40.60 -11.33 0.38
C ALA A 255 40.26 -12.74 0.93
N GLY A 256 39.92 -13.69 0.07
CA GLY A 256 39.52 -15.05 0.42
C GLY A 256 38.09 -15.19 0.95
N LEU A 257 37.28 -14.13 0.86
CA LEU A 257 35.88 -14.14 1.28
C LEU A 257 34.93 -14.08 0.07
N PRO A 258 33.90 -14.92 0.02
CA PRO A 258 32.86 -14.81 -1.02
C PRO A 258 32.03 -13.57 -0.79
N VAL A 259 31.87 -12.79 -1.86
CA VAL A 259 31.11 -11.53 -1.89
C VAL A 259 30.11 -11.57 -3.04
N ALA A 260 28.82 -11.41 -2.73
CA ALA A 260 27.77 -11.16 -3.71
C ALA A 260 27.44 -9.66 -3.72
N ALA A 261 27.73 -8.97 -4.83
CA ALA A 261 27.55 -7.54 -4.95
C ALA A 261 26.43 -7.19 -5.94
N ARG A 262 25.73 -6.10 -5.65
CA ARG A 262 24.67 -5.53 -6.49
C ARG A 262 24.89 -4.03 -6.64
N LEU A 263 24.78 -3.57 -7.87
CA LEU A 263 24.78 -2.15 -8.22
C LEU A 263 23.51 -1.86 -9.01
N GLY A 264 22.95 -0.69 -8.85
CA GLY A 264 21.80 -0.29 -9.64
C GLY A 264 21.72 1.21 -9.82
N TYR A 265 21.06 1.58 -10.88
CA TYR A 265 20.74 2.96 -11.18
C TYR A 265 19.30 3.02 -11.66
N ARG A 266 18.54 4.05 -11.27
CA ARG A 266 17.21 4.33 -11.77
C ARG A 266 17.13 5.77 -12.25
N HIS A 267 16.71 5.95 -13.49
CA HIS A 267 16.21 7.22 -13.99
C HIS A 267 14.69 7.15 -14.03
N HIS A 268 14.00 8.06 -13.33
CA HIS A 268 12.54 8.07 -13.21
C HIS A 268 11.98 9.46 -13.51
N ARG A 269 10.85 9.49 -14.21
CA ARG A 269 10.12 10.72 -14.52
C ARG A 269 8.65 10.53 -14.22
N GLU A 270 8.05 11.57 -13.60
CA GLU A 270 6.63 11.67 -13.35
C GLU A 270 6.06 12.93 -13.98
N TYR A 271 4.87 12.78 -14.50
CA TYR A 271 4.01 13.89 -14.92
C TYR A 271 2.66 13.71 -14.25
N GLN A 272 2.14 14.78 -13.65
CA GLN A 272 0.82 14.82 -13.04
C GLN A 272 0.08 16.03 -13.58
N HIS A 273 -1.17 15.84 -13.99
CA HIS A 273 -2.12 16.92 -14.26
C HIS A 273 -3.25 16.81 -13.24
N ARG A 274 -3.45 17.86 -12.46
CA ARG A 274 -4.40 17.90 -11.35
C ARG A 274 -5.42 19.01 -11.58
N VAL A 275 -6.69 18.61 -11.63
CA VAL A 275 -7.82 19.53 -11.78
C VAL A 275 -8.78 19.33 -10.62
N GLN A 276 -9.21 20.42 -9.99
CA GLN A 276 -10.41 20.47 -9.17
C GLN A 276 -11.51 21.18 -9.93
N ALA A 277 -12.60 20.46 -10.15
CA ALA A 277 -13.79 20.93 -10.82
C ALA A 277 -14.98 20.88 -9.87
N ASN A 278 -15.52 22.03 -9.48
CA ASN A 278 -16.70 22.09 -8.62
C ASN A 278 -17.95 22.20 -9.49
N GLY A 279 -18.87 21.26 -9.32
CA GLY A 279 -20.20 21.27 -9.90
C GLY A 279 -21.19 22.07 -9.05
N ASP A 280 -22.28 22.50 -9.64
CA ASP A 280 -23.36 23.26 -9.00
C ASP A 280 -24.53 22.37 -8.55
N LYS A 281 -24.46 21.07 -8.74
CA LYS A 281 -25.48 20.07 -8.37
C LYS A 281 -24.83 18.85 -7.72
N PRO A 282 -25.54 18.16 -6.80
CA PRO A 282 -25.04 16.94 -6.18
C PRO A 282 -24.63 15.84 -7.16
N THR A 283 -25.31 15.75 -8.30
CA THR A 283 -25.07 14.76 -9.35
C THR A 283 -24.10 15.24 -10.44
N ALA A 284 -23.58 16.47 -10.35
CA ALA A 284 -22.69 17.02 -11.38
C ALA A 284 -21.42 16.18 -11.54
N ARG A 285 -21.00 16.03 -12.80
CA ARG A 285 -19.72 15.39 -13.21
C ARG A 285 -18.94 16.32 -14.17
N ALA A 286 -19.22 17.61 -14.09
CA ALA A 286 -18.58 18.68 -14.87
C ALA A 286 -18.52 19.97 -14.04
N PRO A 287 -17.62 20.91 -14.36
CA PRO A 287 -17.58 22.22 -13.71
C PRO A 287 -18.92 22.96 -13.92
N GLY A 288 -19.45 23.52 -12.84
CA GLY A 288 -20.61 24.39 -12.88
C GLY A 288 -20.25 25.88 -13.11
N VAL A 289 -21.26 26.77 -13.07
CA VAL A 289 -21.11 28.23 -13.30
C VAL A 289 -21.44 29.09 -12.07
N GLY A 290 -21.88 28.49 -10.96
CA GLY A 290 -22.23 29.20 -9.74
C GLY A 290 -21.00 29.79 -9.00
N PRO A 291 -21.23 30.58 -7.94
CA PRO A 291 -20.14 31.26 -7.19
C PRO A 291 -19.06 30.34 -6.63
N ASN A 292 -19.43 29.12 -6.20
CA ASN A 292 -18.52 28.10 -5.67
C ASN A 292 -18.24 26.98 -6.68
N ALA A 293 -18.77 27.08 -7.89
CA ALA A 293 -18.58 26.14 -8.99
C ALA A 293 -17.41 26.53 -9.90
N GLY A 294 -17.17 25.75 -10.97
CA GLY A 294 -16.11 26.01 -11.93
C GLY A 294 -14.78 25.29 -11.60
N ILE A 295 -13.73 25.64 -12.32
CA ILE A 295 -12.39 25.11 -12.11
C ILE A 295 -11.72 25.89 -10.97
N ARG A 296 -11.32 25.16 -9.91
CA ARG A 296 -10.68 25.71 -8.70
C ARG A 296 -9.19 25.39 -8.60
N GLU A 297 -8.75 24.34 -9.24
CA GLU A 297 -7.35 23.94 -9.36
C GLU A 297 -7.11 23.43 -10.77
N ASP A 298 -6.07 23.92 -11.42
CA ASP A 298 -5.54 23.35 -12.67
C ASP A 298 -4.03 23.51 -12.66
N ASN A 299 -3.31 22.43 -12.32
CA ASN A 299 -1.86 22.49 -12.29
C ASN A 299 -1.20 21.24 -12.84
N GLU A 300 -0.04 21.45 -13.43
CA GLU A 300 0.89 20.42 -13.86
C GLU A 300 2.04 20.30 -12.85
N ARG A 301 2.45 19.07 -12.59
CA ARG A 301 3.60 18.75 -11.75
C ARG A 301 4.50 17.79 -12.49
N ARG A 302 5.81 18.02 -12.42
CA ARG A 302 6.82 17.16 -13.02
C ARG A 302 7.85 16.83 -11.96
N VAL A 303 8.24 15.56 -11.92
CA VAL A 303 9.33 15.10 -11.08
C VAL A 303 10.30 14.33 -11.93
N ARG A 304 11.58 14.59 -11.72
CA ARG A 304 12.68 13.78 -12.23
C ARG A 304 13.49 13.30 -11.03
N ALA A 305 13.70 12.00 -10.97
CA ALA A 305 14.51 11.38 -9.93
C ALA A 305 15.59 10.50 -10.55
N ASP A 306 16.80 10.65 -10.05
CA ASP A 306 17.97 9.86 -10.39
C ASP A 306 18.46 9.20 -9.09
N ALA A 307 18.48 7.85 -9.05
CA ALA A 307 18.86 7.09 -7.89
C ALA A 307 19.91 6.06 -8.22
N ALA A 308 20.95 5.96 -7.39
CA ALA A 308 21.99 4.94 -7.52
C ALA A 308 22.14 4.19 -6.19
N PHE A 309 22.43 2.90 -6.24
CA PHE A 309 22.72 2.11 -5.06
C PHE A 309 23.84 1.11 -5.28
N VAL A 310 24.51 0.76 -4.18
CA VAL A 310 25.45 -0.35 -4.06
C VAL A 310 25.11 -1.15 -2.80
N GLU A 311 25.17 -2.47 -2.90
CA GLU A 311 25.00 -3.39 -1.79
C GLU A 311 25.94 -4.57 -1.99
N ALA A 312 26.56 -5.05 -0.93
CA ALA A 312 27.45 -6.20 -0.98
C ALA A 312 27.18 -7.14 0.22
N SER A 313 26.93 -8.42 -0.04
CA SER A 313 26.83 -9.46 0.99
C SER A 313 28.16 -10.19 1.10
N VAL A 314 28.85 -10.04 2.22
CA VAL A 314 30.14 -10.66 2.53
C VAL A 314 29.93 -11.81 3.49
N ARG A 315 30.29 -13.03 3.12
CA ARG A 315 30.16 -14.22 3.96
C ARG A 315 31.48 -14.54 4.66
N MET A 316 31.47 -14.52 5.99
CA MET A 316 32.59 -14.81 6.88
C MET A 316 32.25 -16.01 7.77
N GLY A 317 32.41 -17.23 7.23
CA GLY A 317 31.99 -18.46 7.90
C GLY A 317 30.47 -18.50 8.15
N ARG A 318 30.05 -18.39 9.41
CA ARG A 318 28.62 -18.37 9.80
C ARG A 318 27.98 -16.98 9.81
N VAL A 319 28.77 -15.94 9.59
CA VAL A 319 28.30 -14.55 9.60
C VAL A 319 28.21 -14.05 8.16
N THR A 320 27.08 -13.48 7.79
CA THR A 320 26.92 -12.71 6.56
C THR A 320 26.66 -11.26 6.93
N LEU A 321 27.49 -10.35 6.43
CA LEU A 321 27.35 -8.91 6.60
C LEU A 321 26.94 -8.28 5.27
N THR A 322 25.91 -7.43 5.28
CA THR A 322 25.36 -6.81 4.08
C THR A 322 25.31 -5.28 4.23
N PRO A 323 26.43 -4.56 4.02
CA PRO A 323 26.41 -3.11 3.91
C PRO A 323 25.79 -2.66 2.58
N GLY A 324 25.14 -1.52 2.61
CA GLY A 324 24.56 -0.91 1.43
C GLY A 324 24.47 0.61 1.55
N LEU A 325 24.48 1.27 0.40
CA LEU A 325 24.35 2.72 0.29
C LEU A 325 23.52 3.06 -0.93
N ARG A 326 22.58 3.97 -0.75
CA ARG A 326 21.76 4.52 -1.83
C ARG A 326 21.85 6.04 -1.81
N HIS A 327 21.83 6.64 -3.00
CA HIS A 327 21.72 8.09 -3.19
C HIS A 327 20.51 8.39 -4.06
N GLU A 328 19.70 9.36 -3.64
CA GLU A 328 18.55 9.89 -4.36
C GLU A 328 18.80 11.35 -4.70
N SER A 329 18.53 11.76 -5.94
CA SER A 329 18.54 13.15 -6.40
C SER A 329 17.23 13.43 -7.12
N ILE A 330 16.44 14.39 -6.63
CA ILE A 330 15.07 14.63 -7.08
C ILE A 330 14.91 16.10 -7.44
N ALA A 331 14.36 16.37 -8.62
CA ALA A 331 13.98 17.70 -9.07
C ALA A 331 12.47 17.78 -9.24
N TYR A 332 11.87 18.83 -8.71
CA TYR A 332 10.45 19.10 -8.71
C TYR A 332 10.12 20.36 -9.50
N GLN A 333 9.02 20.31 -10.26
CA GLN A 333 8.45 21.46 -10.94
C GLN A 333 6.92 21.47 -10.77
N ARG A 334 6.36 22.64 -10.54
CA ARG A 334 4.90 22.88 -10.54
C ARG A 334 4.57 24.09 -11.39
N SER A 335 3.53 23.99 -12.21
CA SER A 335 2.97 25.10 -13.00
C SER A 335 1.48 25.18 -12.74
N ASN A 336 0.98 26.33 -12.31
CA ASN A 336 -0.43 26.62 -12.18
C ASN A 336 -0.95 27.17 -13.52
N ARG A 337 -1.93 26.52 -14.12
CA ARG A 337 -2.48 26.88 -15.42
C ARG A 337 -3.55 27.97 -15.33
N LEU A 338 -4.06 28.27 -14.11
CA LEU A 338 -5.06 29.29 -13.91
C LEU A 338 -4.47 30.71 -13.92
N ASP A 339 -3.24 30.88 -13.41
CA ASP A 339 -2.57 32.18 -13.26
C ASP A 339 -1.19 32.25 -13.92
N GLY A 340 -0.69 31.10 -14.46
CA GLY A 340 0.61 30.99 -15.11
C GLY A 340 1.80 30.92 -14.17
N SER A 341 1.60 30.92 -12.85
CA SER A 341 2.70 30.82 -11.87
C SER A 341 3.45 29.50 -11.96
N ARG A 342 4.77 29.53 -11.68
CA ARG A 342 5.65 28.36 -11.75
C ARG A 342 6.61 28.37 -10.58
N GLY A 343 6.99 27.18 -10.13
CA GLY A 343 8.00 26.97 -9.12
C GLY A 343 8.79 25.71 -9.37
N GLU A 344 10.01 25.71 -8.84
CA GLU A 344 10.96 24.61 -8.90
C GLU A 344 11.59 24.39 -7.54
N SER A 345 11.98 23.17 -7.25
CA SER A 345 12.70 22.78 -6.05
C SER A 345 13.49 21.49 -6.30
N GLY A 346 14.38 21.14 -5.38
CA GLY A 346 15.18 19.91 -5.49
C GLY A 346 15.57 19.36 -4.13
N LEU A 347 15.91 18.09 -4.11
CA LEU A 347 16.30 17.34 -2.92
C LEU A 347 17.38 16.32 -3.28
N SER A 348 18.36 16.15 -2.40
CA SER A 348 19.40 15.12 -2.50
C SER A 348 19.59 14.43 -1.16
N GLN A 349 19.61 13.09 -1.13
CA GLN A 349 19.70 12.34 0.12
C GLN A 349 20.54 11.06 -0.01
N TRP A 350 21.42 10.84 0.97
CA TRP A 350 22.15 9.59 1.17
C TRP A 350 21.40 8.68 2.16
N ILE A 351 21.27 7.41 1.82
CA ILE A 351 20.49 6.42 2.54
C ILE A 351 21.39 5.20 2.80
N PRO A 352 22.16 5.22 3.91
CA PRO A 352 22.99 4.08 4.32
C PRO A 352 22.17 3.01 5.01
N GLY A 353 22.66 1.77 4.96
CA GLY A 353 22.12 0.65 5.71
C GLY A 353 23.14 -0.47 5.83
N VAL A 354 22.97 -1.28 6.88
CA VAL A 354 23.73 -2.50 7.09
C VAL A 354 22.84 -3.56 7.70
N GLY A 355 22.94 -4.77 7.18
CA GLY A 355 22.32 -5.97 7.74
C GLY A 355 23.38 -7.00 8.13
N ALA A 356 23.07 -7.83 9.10
CA ALA A 356 23.88 -8.96 9.50
C ALA A 356 23.00 -10.19 9.76
N THR A 357 23.48 -11.36 9.38
CA THR A 357 22.87 -12.66 9.72
C THR A 357 23.94 -13.59 10.26
N VAL A 358 23.61 -14.32 11.32
CA VAL A 358 24.49 -15.32 11.95
C VAL A 358 23.78 -16.66 11.95
N GLU A 359 24.31 -17.63 11.24
CA GLU A 359 23.86 -19.04 11.26
C GLU A 359 24.38 -19.71 12.53
N VAL A 360 23.58 -19.71 13.63
CA VAL A 360 23.99 -20.32 14.92
C VAL A 360 24.02 -21.85 14.80
N THR A 361 22.93 -22.40 14.22
CA THR A 361 22.81 -23.80 13.84
C THR A 361 22.19 -23.92 12.45
N PRO A 362 22.13 -25.10 11.82
CA PRO A 362 21.39 -25.26 10.56
C PRO A 362 19.90 -24.89 10.61
N THR A 363 19.33 -24.83 11.82
CA THR A 363 17.89 -24.55 12.05
C THR A 363 17.63 -23.24 12.77
N LEU A 364 18.67 -22.54 13.23
CA LEU A 364 18.55 -21.29 13.97
C LEU A 364 19.49 -20.23 13.39
N SER A 365 18.93 -19.12 12.96
CA SER A 365 19.67 -17.93 12.58
C SER A 365 19.27 -16.72 13.41
N LEU A 366 20.24 -15.88 13.72
CA LEU A 366 20.03 -14.54 14.26
C LEU A 366 20.20 -13.53 13.12
N PHE A 367 19.41 -12.47 13.14
CA PHE A 367 19.57 -11.37 12.20
C PHE A 367 19.46 -10.03 12.92
N GLY A 368 20.04 -9.02 12.31
CA GLY A 368 19.90 -7.64 12.77
C GLY A 368 20.22 -6.66 11.66
N GLY A 369 19.78 -5.42 11.81
CA GLY A 369 20.02 -4.41 10.83
C GLY A 369 19.82 -2.99 11.37
N LEU A 370 20.51 -2.07 10.73
CA LEU A 370 20.37 -0.63 10.92
C LEU A 370 20.30 0.03 9.54
N HIS A 371 19.25 0.78 9.27
CA HIS A 371 19.15 1.49 8.01
C HIS A 371 18.43 2.82 8.13
N ARG A 372 18.71 3.71 7.20
CA ARG A 372 18.03 4.97 7.06
C ARG A 372 16.79 4.80 6.19
N GLY A 373 15.61 5.05 6.74
CA GLY A 373 14.37 5.17 5.99
C GLY A 373 14.26 6.57 5.37
N PHE A 374 13.60 6.66 4.23
CA PHE A 374 13.47 7.87 3.43
C PHE A 374 12.08 8.00 2.83
N ALA A 375 11.51 9.22 2.91
CA ALA A 375 10.34 9.60 2.15
C ALA A 375 10.49 11.06 1.67
N PRO A 376 10.43 11.32 0.35
CA PRO A 376 10.51 12.67 -0.18
C PRO A 376 9.21 13.44 0.11
N PRO A 377 9.26 14.79 0.27
CA PRO A 377 8.08 15.62 0.35
C PRO A 377 7.30 15.56 -0.98
N ARG A 378 5.98 15.78 -0.90
CA ARG A 378 5.16 15.88 -2.11
C ARG A 378 5.44 17.20 -2.84
N VAL A 379 5.18 17.23 -4.14
CA VAL A 379 5.31 18.48 -4.92
C VAL A 379 4.51 19.63 -4.30
N GLU A 380 3.31 19.36 -3.77
CA GLU A 380 2.45 20.38 -3.15
C GLU A 380 2.94 20.88 -1.79
N ASP A 381 3.79 20.11 -1.11
CA ASP A 381 4.37 20.49 0.17
C ASP A 381 5.55 21.44 -0.04
N ILE A 382 6.32 21.24 -1.12
CA ILE A 382 7.57 21.96 -1.40
C ILE A 382 7.39 23.14 -2.38
N ILE A 383 6.33 23.13 -3.22
CA ILE A 383 6.02 24.21 -4.15
C ILE A 383 4.56 24.61 -4.00
N GLY A 384 4.31 25.83 -3.53
CA GLY A 384 2.98 26.39 -3.37
C GLY A 384 2.22 26.60 -4.69
N SER A 385 0.93 26.89 -4.61
CA SER A 385 0.09 27.14 -5.78
C SER A 385 0.49 28.39 -6.56
N THR A 386 1.13 29.34 -5.91
CA THR A 386 1.63 30.60 -6.50
C THR A 386 3.08 30.52 -6.96
N GLY A 387 3.69 29.32 -6.99
CA GLY A 387 5.06 29.11 -7.42
C GLY A 387 6.15 29.35 -6.36
N GLY A 388 5.79 29.86 -5.17
CA GLY A 388 6.75 29.98 -4.06
C GLY A 388 7.20 28.58 -3.59
N SER A 389 8.51 28.40 -3.37
CA SER A 389 9.06 27.17 -2.81
C SER A 389 9.24 27.30 -1.29
N VAL A 390 9.06 26.18 -0.61
CA VAL A 390 9.39 26.00 0.82
C VAL A 390 10.59 25.07 0.88
N GLU A 391 11.62 25.44 1.59
CA GLU A 391 12.75 24.54 1.83
C GLU A 391 12.33 23.44 2.81
N LEU A 392 12.18 22.24 2.30
CA LEU A 392 11.87 21.06 3.07
C LEU A 392 12.85 19.94 2.72
N ASP A 393 13.40 19.34 3.77
CA ASP A 393 14.14 18.09 3.66
C ASP A 393 13.20 16.88 3.58
N ALA A 394 13.75 15.74 3.22
CA ALA A 394 13.07 14.48 3.30
C ALA A 394 12.69 14.12 4.74
N GLU A 395 11.55 13.44 4.89
CA GLU A 395 11.29 12.72 6.13
C GLU A 395 12.24 11.53 6.23
N LEU A 396 12.85 11.36 7.38
CA LEU A 396 13.89 10.38 7.63
C LEU A 396 13.57 9.54 8.87
N SER A 397 14.06 8.29 8.89
CA SER A 397 14.05 7.47 10.09
C SER A 397 15.35 6.71 10.25
N TRP A 398 15.75 6.44 11.49
CA TRP A 398 16.68 5.36 11.80
C TRP A 398 15.89 4.16 12.28
N ASN A 399 16.01 3.06 11.56
CA ASN A 399 15.33 1.82 11.85
C ASN A 399 16.36 0.78 12.29
N THR A 400 16.21 0.29 13.51
CA THR A 400 17.02 -0.77 14.09
C THR A 400 16.15 -1.99 14.30
N GLU A 401 16.66 -3.16 13.95
CA GLU A 401 16.00 -4.44 14.15
C GLU A 401 16.99 -5.49 14.62
N ILE A 402 16.54 -6.37 15.49
CA ILE A 402 17.23 -7.60 15.87
C ILE A 402 16.20 -8.72 16.03
N GLY A 403 16.52 -9.90 15.53
CA GLY A 403 15.58 -11.02 15.62
C GLY A 403 16.26 -12.37 15.44
N LEU A 404 15.43 -13.39 15.49
CA LEU A 404 15.81 -14.78 15.25
C LEU A 404 14.78 -15.47 14.35
N ARG A 405 15.26 -16.43 13.57
CA ARG A 405 14.46 -17.41 12.80
C ARG A 405 14.83 -18.79 13.26
N TRP A 406 13.83 -19.58 13.56
CA TRP A 406 14.01 -20.92 14.07
C TRP A 406 13.10 -21.92 13.37
N GLN A 407 13.74 -22.88 12.70
CA GLN A 407 13.10 -23.97 11.95
C GLN A 407 13.57 -25.33 12.46
N PRO A 408 13.18 -25.73 13.71
CA PRO A 408 13.65 -26.96 14.32
C PRO A 408 13.19 -28.24 13.59
N ALA A 409 12.11 -28.13 12.82
CA ALA A 409 11.54 -29.21 12.02
C ALA A 409 10.86 -28.63 10.76
N GLN A 410 10.64 -29.47 9.77
CA GLN A 410 10.00 -29.09 8.48
C GLN A 410 8.61 -28.43 8.65
N ALA A 411 7.91 -28.77 9.73
CA ALA A 411 6.57 -28.27 10.02
C ALA A 411 6.55 -27.11 11.03
N ILE A 412 7.69 -26.55 11.39
CA ILE A 412 7.79 -25.47 12.39
C ILE A 412 8.68 -24.37 11.81
N ASP A 413 8.09 -23.18 11.65
CA ASP A 413 8.77 -21.96 11.24
C ASP A 413 8.38 -20.84 12.20
N LEU A 414 9.36 -20.26 12.91
CA LEU A 414 9.14 -19.23 13.91
C LEU A 414 10.09 -18.06 13.68
N GLU A 415 9.56 -16.84 13.73
CA GLU A 415 10.34 -15.61 13.71
C GLU A 415 9.94 -14.71 14.87
N ILE A 416 10.94 -14.14 15.55
CA ILE A 416 10.77 -13.10 16.57
C ILE A 416 11.69 -11.95 16.21
N ALA A 417 11.18 -10.73 16.19
CA ALA A 417 11.95 -9.52 15.93
C ALA A 417 11.61 -8.42 16.92
N ALA A 418 12.62 -7.74 17.43
CA ALA A 418 12.49 -6.48 18.15
C ALA A 418 12.88 -5.33 17.21
N PHE A 419 12.11 -4.24 17.22
CA PHE A 419 12.39 -3.08 16.38
C PHE A 419 12.34 -1.77 17.18
N ASP A 420 13.13 -0.80 16.73
CA ASP A 420 13.13 0.59 17.21
C ASP A 420 13.26 1.52 15.99
N MET A 421 12.25 2.36 15.77
CA MET A 421 12.19 3.30 14.66
C MET A 421 12.08 4.71 15.21
N ASP A 422 13.10 5.53 14.95
CA ASP A 422 13.18 6.95 15.32
C ASP A 422 13.00 7.80 14.07
N PHE A 423 11.84 8.42 13.94
CA PHE A 423 11.49 9.29 12.83
C PHE A 423 11.86 10.72 13.13
N SER A 424 12.47 11.39 12.18
CA SER A 424 12.84 12.80 12.23
C SER A 424 12.43 13.53 10.95
N ASN A 425 12.47 14.85 11.00
CA ASN A 425 12.16 15.70 9.86
C ASN A 425 10.75 15.48 9.26
N GLN A 426 9.77 15.07 10.08
CA GLN A 426 8.40 14.97 9.58
C GLN A 426 7.92 16.33 9.09
N VAL A 427 7.30 16.34 7.90
CA VAL A 427 6.74 17.55 7.29
C VAL A 427 5.41 17.88 7.96
N VAL A 428 5.39 18.96 8.72
CA VAL A 428 4.23 19.41 9.49
C VAL A 428 4.07 20.94 9.39
N PRO A 429 2.86 21.49 9.63
CA PRO A 429 2.70 22.94 9.82
C PRO A 429 3.57 23.44 10.97
N ALA A 430 4.18 24.61 10.80
CA ALA A 430 5.09 25.20 11.80
C ALA A 430 4.42 25.34 13.17
N SER A 431 3.13 25.67 13.22
CA SER A 431 2.34 25.74 14.45
C SER A 431 2.29 24.43 15.26
N LEU A 432 2.52 23.29 14.62
CA LEU A 432 2.55 21.99 15.29
C LEU A 432 3.95 21.63 15.82
N ALA A 433 4.98 22.42 15.49
CA ALA A 433 6.37 22.21 15.88
C ALA A 433 6.98 23.42 16.64
N GLY A 434 6.14 24.15 17.38
CA GLY A 434 6.57 25.30 18.19
C GLY A 434 6.76 26.61 17.42
N GLY A 435 6.52 26.63 16.10
CA GLY A 435 6.55 27.83 15.28
C GLY A 435 5.20 28.52 15.15
N LEU A 436 5.08 29.43 14.19
CA LEU A 436 3.85 30.17 13.92
C LEU A 436 3.33 29.89 12.50
N GLY A 437 2.00 29.76 12.37
CA GLY A 437 1.30 29.66 11.09
C GLY A 437 1.26 28.25 10.49
N ALA A 438 0.74 28.18 9.26
CA ALA A 438 0.49 26.93 8.55
C ALA A 438 1.58 26.57 7.53
N THR A 439 2.66 27.35 7.43
CA THR A 439 3.80 27.04 6.56
C THR A 439 4.41 25.71 6.99
N LEU A 440 4.69 24.83 6.05
CA LEU A 440 5.28 23.52 6.35
C LEU A 440 6.74 23.66 6.78
N THR A 441 7.15 22.81 7.68
CA THR A 441 8.52 22.72 8.20
C THR A 441 8.87 21.26 8.53
N ASN A 442 10.16 20.95 8.61
CA ASN A 442 10.68 19.66 9.10
C ASN A 442 10.81 19.69 10.63
N GLY A 443 9.70 19.72 11.34
CA GLY A 443 9.66 19.87 12.80
C GLY A 443 9.11 18.68 13.58
N GLY A 444 8.60 17.64 12.89
CA GLY A 444 7.99 16.50 13.54
C GLY A 444 9.01 15.40 13.89
N ARG A 445 8.84 14.81 15.08
CA ARG A 445 9.58 13.62 15.52
C ARG A 445 8.64 12.63 16.19
N THR A 446 8.82 11.33 15.87
CA THR A 446 8.04 10.26 16.49
C THR A 446 8.90 9.02 16.70
N ARG A 447 8.54 8.20 17.68
CA ARG A 447 9.23 6.96 17.96
C ARG A 447 8.27 5.78 18.02
N HIS A 448 8.70 4.67 17.39
CA HIS A 448 7.99 3.39 17.42
C HIS A 448 8.96 2.32 17.92
N ARG A 449 8.53 1.53 18.89
CA ARG A 449 9.30 0.40 19.41
C ARG A 449 8.38 -0.74 19.75
N GLY A 450 8.78 -1.95 19.40
CA GLY A 450 7.96 -3.12 19.67
C GLY A 450 8.65 -4.44 19.41
N LEU A 451 7.83 -5.49 19.54
CA LEU A 451 8.17 -6.86 19.23
C LEU A 451 7.19 -7.41 18.19
N GLU A 452 7.69 -8.15 17.26
CA GLU A 452 6.92 -8.94 16.31
C GLU A 452 7.20 -10.43 16.54
N LEU A 453 6.15 -11.22 16.52
CA LEU A 453 6.19 -12.68 16.60
C LEU A 453 5.37 -13.24 15.45
N GLY A 454 5.92 -14.13 14.66
CA GLY A 454 5.24 -14.79 13.56
C GLY A 454 5.66 -16.23 13.42
N GLY A 455 4.80 -17.04 12.82
CA GLY A 455 5.17 -18.41 12.53
C GLY A 455 4.05 -19.31 12.09
N GLU A 456 4.45 -20.51 11.70
CA GLU A 456 3.58 -21.63 11.39
C GLU A 456 4.08 -22.88 12.12
N VAL A 457 3.13 -23.61 12.71
CA VAL A 457 3.37 -24.92 13.33
C VAL A 457 2.40 -25.91 12.71
N GLY A 458 2.90 -26.97 12.09
CA GLY A 458 2.11 -28.00 11.44
C GLY A 458 2.27 -29.37 12.08
N GLY A 459 1.23 -30.19 11.98
CA GLY A 459 1.26 -31.61 12.32
C GLY A 459 1.47 -32.49 11.09
N THR A 460 1.86 -33.73 11.34
CA THR A 460 2.05 -34.78 10.33
C THR A 460 0.97 -35.85 10.44
N GLY A 461 0.89 -36.77 9.47
CA GLY A 461 -0.06 -37.88 9.46
C GLY A 461 -1.31 -37.62 8.64
N ALA A 462 -2.39 -38.37 8.88
CA ALA A 462 -3.65 -38.30 8.12
C ALA A 462 -4.43 -37.00 8.41
N LEU A 463 -4.38 -36.53 9.63
CA LEU A 463 -4.85 -35.24 10.07
C LEU A 463 -3.62 -34.31 10.11
N ARG A 464 -3.53 -33.35 9.22
CA ARG A 464 -2.44 -32.34 9.23
C ARG A 464 -2.97 -31.04 9.83
N PRO A 465 -3.06 -30.97 11.20
CA PRO A 465 -3.42 -29.72 11.84
C PRO A 465 -2.31 -28.70 11.62
N TYR A 466 -2.67 -27.42 11.57
CA TYR A 466 -1.70 -26.34 11.58
C TYR A 466 -2.22 -25.14 12.36
N ALA A 467 -1.30 -24.40 12.93
CA ALA A 467 -1.53 -23.09 13.50
C ALA A 467 -0.59 -22.10 12.81
N ARG A 468 -1.16 -21.00 12.30
CA ARG A 468 -0.42 -19.89 11.72
C ARG A 468 -0.74 -18.65 12.50
N PHE A 469 0.26 -17.89 12.92
CA PHE A 469 0.03 -16.71 13.74
C PHE A 469 0.99 -15.58 13.38
N ALA A 470 0.52 -14.35 13.61
CA ALA A 470 1.33 -13.14 13.60
C ALA A 470 0.83 -12.22 14.72
N TYR A 471 1.75 -11.66 15.49
CA TYR A 471 1.44 -10.78 16.59
C TYR A 471 2.45 -9.65 16.69
N THR A 472 1.97 -8.43 16.87
CA THR A 472 2.78 -7.24 17.12
C THR A 472 2.38 -6.62 18.45
N TRP A 473 3.37 -6.41 19.32
CA TRP A 473 3.27 -5.61 20.51
C TRP A 473 4.10 -4.35 20.35
N MET A 474 3.45 -3.19 20.34
CA MET A 474 4.05 -1.88 20.12
C MET A 474 3.78 -0.95 21.33
N PRO A 475 4.48 -1.16 22.45
CA PRO A 475 4.29 -0.36 23.68
C PRO A 475 4.66 1.11 23.48
N VAL A 476 5.57 1.42 22.56
CA VAL A 476 5.97 2.79 22.24
C VAL A 476 5.55 3.12 20.83
N ALA A 477 4.63 4.07 20.70
CA ALA A 477 4.27 4.75 19.45
C ALA A 477 3.80 6.15 19.84
N ARG A 478 4.71 7.15 19.85
CA ARG A 478 4.44 8.45 20.45
C ARG A 478 5.09 9.60 19.72
N PHE A 479 4.52 10.79 19.90
CA PHE A 479 5.17 12.04 19.53
C PHE A 479 6.36 12.32 20.44
N GLU A 480 7.46 12.80 19.87
CA GLU A 480 8.66 13.23 20.59
C GLU A 480 9.05 14.67 20.20
N GLY A 481 9.87 15.29 21.06
CA GLY A 481 10.24 16.70 20.89
C GLY A 481 9.06 17.65 21.11
N GLU A 482 9.21 18.88 20.69
CA GLU A 482 8.17 19.89 20.80
C GLU A 482 7.07 19.63 19.75
N ARG A 483 5.87 19.27 20.22
CA ARG A 483 4.76 18.92 19.35
C ARG A 483 3.43 19.42 19.91
N TYR A 484 2.65 20.09 19.06
CA TYR A 484 1.33 20.63 19.40
C TYR A 484 0.24 19.94 18.58
N SER A 485 -1.00 20.07 19.07
CA SER A 485 -2.14 19.42 18.46
C SER A 485 -2.53 20.03 17.10
N GLY A 486 -2.87 19.18 16.14
CA GLY A 486 -3.52 19.55 14.89
C GLY A 486 -5.05 19.66 14.98
N VAL A 487 -5.63 19.36 16.14
CA VAL A 487 -7.09 19.43 16.35
C VAL A 487 -7.54 20.89 16.37
N PRO A 488 -8.52 21.28 15.55
CA PRO A 488 -9.05 22.64 15.57
C PRO A 488 -9.51 23.08 16.98
N GLY A 489 -9.07 24.24 17.42
CA GLY A 489 -9.34 24.79 18.75
C GLY A 489 -8.42 24.28 19.87
N ALA A 490 -7.50 23.37 19.60
CA ALA A 490 -6.56 22.82 20.57
C ALA A 490 -5.07 23.06 20.19
N SER A 491 -4.78 23.99 19.28
CA SER A 491 -3.43 24.22 18.75
C SER A 491 -2.38 24.68 19.76
N ALA A 492 -2.81 25.13 20.95
CA ALA A 492 -1.90 25.47 22.07
C ALA A 492 -1.62 24.29 23.00
N GLN A 493 -2.24 23.12 22.79
CA GLN A 493 -2.05 21.94 23.63
C GLN A 493 -0.86 21.13 23.12
N SER A 494 0.12 20.91 24.00
CA SER A 494 1.21 19.98 23.71
C SER A 494 0.72 18.55 23.67
N VAL A 495 1.13 17.82 22.64
CA VAL A 495 0.86 16.38 22.49
C VAL A 495 2.13 15.55 22.60
N THR A 496 3.24 16.15 23.04
CA THR A 496 4.49 15.45 23.31
C THR A 496 4.28 14.31 24.29
N GLY A 497 4.70 13.10 23.92
CA GLY A 497 4.49 11.88 24.70
C GLY A 497 3.14 11.20 24.47
N HIS A 498 2.17 11.85 23.82
CA HIS A 498 0.91 11.21 23.47
C HIS A 498 1.13 10.09 22.46
N ARG A 499 0.27 9.06 22.53
CA ARG A 499 0.28 7.95 21.60
C ARG A 499 -0.13 8.41 20.21
N LEU A 500 0.56 7.92 19.20
CA LEU A 500 0.25 8.24 17.81
C LEU A 500 -1.15 7.74 17.41
N PRO A 501 -1.88 8.50 16.60
CA PRO A 501 -3.14 8.04 16.03
C PRO A 501 -2.97 6.74 15.24
N TYR A 502 -3.99 5.87 15.31
CA TYR A 502 -4.04 4.58 14.61
C TYR A 502 -2.91 3.60 14.95
N ALA A 503 -2.21 3.81 16.04
CA ALA A 503 -1.14 2.94 16.53
C ALA A 503 -1.65 2.07 17.68
N ALA A 504 -2.35 0.96 17.38
CA ALA A 504 -2.75 -0.01 18.40
C ALA A 504 -1.52 -0.58 19.12
N GLU A 505 -1.62 -0.83 20.42
CA GLU A 505 -0.53 -1.44 21.19
C GLU A 505 -0.38 -2.93 20.87
N HIS A 506 -1.49 -3.59 20.63
CA HIS A 506 -1.56 -5.01 20.35
C HIS A 506 -2.32 -5.27 19.06
N GLN A 507 -1.73 -6.01 18.14
CA GLN A 507 -2.39 -6.51 16.94
C GLN A 507 -1.99 -7.95 16.70
N GLY A 508 -2.90 -8.79 16.22
CA GLY A 508 -2.54 -10.16 15.93
C GLY A 508 -3.57 -10.92 15.10
N THR A 509 -3.08 -11.96 14.45
CA THR A 509 -3.89 -12.95 13.75
C THR A 509 -3.50 -14.33 14.22
N LEU A 510 -4.51 -15.20 14.37
CA LEU A 510 -4.33 -16.62 14.64
C LEU A 510 -5.25 -17.40 13.72
N ALA A 511 -4.67 -18.23 12.87
CA ALA A 511 -5.39 -19.18 12.03
C ALA A 511 -5.11 -20.60 12.49
N LEU A 512 -6.16 -21.33 12.83
CA LEU A 512 -6.14 -22.75 13.15
C LEU A 512 -6.79 -23.51 12.01
N GLY A 513 -6.10 -24.52 11.50
CA GLY A 513 -6.62 -25.27 10.37
C GLY A 513 -6.28 -26.76 10.43
N LEU A 514 -7.01 -27.50 9.60
CA LEU A 514 -6.86 -28.93 9.38
C LEU A 514 -6.79 -29.20 7.87
N ARG A 515 -5.87 -30.08 7.46
CA ARG A 515 -5.86 -30.66 6.11
C ARG A 515 -6.05 -32.16 6.27
N LEU A 516 -7.11 -32.70 5.65
CA LEU A 516 -7.50 -34.08 5.78
C LEU A 516 -7.10 -34.86 4.52
N ALA A 517 -6.85 -36.16 4.67
CA ALA A 517 -6.81 -37.07 3.53
C ALA A 517 -8.14 -36.98 2.75
N GLY A 518 -8.09 -37.08 1.42
CA GLY A 518 -9.29 -36.93 0.56
C GLY A 518 -9.60 -35.50 0.13
N GLY A 519 -8.67 -34.55 0.36
CA GLY A 519 -8.75 -33.21 -0.21
C GLY A 519 -9.60 -32.21 0.57
N PHE A 520 -10.07 -32.52 1.76
CA PHE A 520 -10.77 -31.57 2.63
C PHE A 520 -9.79 -30.72 3.43
N SER A 521 -10.07 -29.44 3.55
CA SER A 521 -9.40 -28.55 4.51
C SER A 521 -10.39 -27.56 5.14
N ALA A 522 -10.09 -27.19 6.38
CA ALA A 522 -10.89 -26.22 7.13
C ALA A 522 -9.93 -25.29 7.88
N GLN A 523 -10.26 -24.00 7.95
CA GLN A 523 -9.53 -22.98 8.69
C GLN A 523 -10.50 -22.07 9.44
N LEU A 524 -10.17 -21.77 10.70
CA LEU A 524 -10.75 -20.70 11.49
C LEU A 524 -9.66 -19.67 11.79
N GLU A 525 -9.93 -18.41 11.51
CA GLU A 525 -9.00 -17.30 11.73
C GLU A 525 -9.62 -16.24 12.63
N GLY A 526 -8.90 -15.81 13.64
CA GLY A 526 -9.22 -14.66 14.48
C GLY A 526 -8.25 -13.51 14.20
N GLN A 527 -8.78 -12.32 13.89
CA GLN A 527 -8.04 -11.08 13.71
C GLN A 527 -8.35 -10.15 14.87
N TYR A 528 -7.36 -9.86 15.71
CA TYR A 528 -7.47 -8.97 16.86
C TYR A 528 -6.82 -7.63 16.58
N THR A 529 -7.53 -6.54 16.87
CA THR A 529 -7.00 -5.18 16.89
C THR A 529 -7.25 -4.60 18.29
N GLY A 530 -6.20 -4.19 18.96
CA GLY A 530 -6.27 -3.52 20.26
C GLY A 530 -6.91 -2.13 20.14
N ALA A 531 -7.31 -1.58 21.27
CA ALA A 531 -7.85 -0.22 21.29
C ALA A 531 -6.81 0.79 20.78
N LEU A 532 -7.28 1.83 20.08
CA LEU A 532 -6.43 2.86 19.50
C LEU A 532 -7.11 4.23 19.51
N PHE A 533 -6.31 5.28 19.54
CA PHE A 533 -6.77 6.66 19.37
C PHE A 533 -6.72 7.05 17.89
N THR A 534 -7.59 7.98 17.49
CA THR A 534 -7.66 8.43 16.10
C THR A 534 -7.19 9.87 15.91
N ASP A 535 -6.86 10.56 17.01
CA ASP A 535 -6.33 11.92 17.03
C ASP A 535 -5.14 12.07 17.98
N ASP A 536 -4.41 13.17 17.85
CA ASP A 536 -3.19 13.45 18.59
C ASP A 536 -3.43 13.86 20.06
N LEU A 537 -4.66 14.27 20.42
CA LEU A 537 -5.06 14.55 21.80
C LEU A 537 -5.33 13.28 22.60
N ASN A 538 -5.40 12.12 21.98
CA ASN A 538 -5.83 10.85 22.55
C ASN A 538 -7.23 10.95 23.17
N THR A 539 -8.15 11.57 22.43
CA THR A 539 -9.55 11.74 22.84
C THR A 539 -10.19 10.41 23.20
N GLN A 540 -10.80 10.31 24.38
CA GLN A 540 -11.37 9.04 24.88
C GLN A 540 -12.74 8.74 24.28
N ALA A 541 -13.64 9.71 24.30
CA ALA A 541 -14.99 9.53 23.78
C ALA A 541 -15.05 9.86 22.30
N ILE A 542 -15.84 9.10 21.53
CA ILE A 542 -16.09 9.42 20.13
C ILE A 542 -16.88 10.73 20.07
N THR A 543 -16.39 11.68 19.28
CA THR A 543 -17.02 12.99 19.09
C THR A 543 -18.36 12.87 18.33
N ALA A 544 -19.25 13.84 18.49
CA ALA A 544 -20.58 13.80 17.87
C ALA A 544 -20.52 13.70 16.34
N ASP A 545 -19.53 14.35 15.71
CA ASP A 545 -19.26 14.28 14.28
C ASP A 545 -18.63 12.96 13.81
N GLY A 546 -18.25 12.09 14.75
CA GLY A 546 -17.64 10.79 14.47
C GLY A 546 -16.20 10.85 13.98
N GLN A 547 -15.52 12.01 14.05
CA GLN A 547 -14.21 12.20 13.43
C GLN A 547 -13.03 11.98 14.37
N ARG A 548 -13.25 11.87 15.66
CA ARG A 548 -12.20 11.68 16.68
C ARG A 548 -12.70 10.80 17.81
N GLY A 549 -11.77 10.21 18.52
CA GLY A 549 -12.04 9.41 19.69
C GLY A 549 -11.23 8.13 19.73
N ARG A 550 -11.48 7.32 20.72
CA ARG A 550 -10.89 5.99 20.88
C ARG A 550 -11.76 4.94 20.21
N ILE A 551 -11.17 4.15 19.34
CA ILE A 551 -11.77 2.92 18.83
C ILE A 551 -11.48 1.81 19.84
N ASP A 552 -12.52 1.13 20.32
CA ASP A 552 -12.36 0.00 21.23
C ASP A 552 -11.78 -1.23 20.54
N ALA A 553 -11.11 -2.07 21.32
CA ALA A 553 -10.55 -3.31 20.82
C ALA A 553 -11.63 -4.25 20.27
N TYR A 554 -11.29 -4.94 19.18
CA TYR A 554 -12.19 -5.89 18.55
C TYR A 554 -11.47 -7.11 17.99
N THR A 555 -12.23 -8.21 17.87
CA THR A 555 -11.80 -9.42 17.16
C THR A 555 -12.81 -9.74 16.07
N VAL A 556 -12.34 -10.03 14.88
CA VAL A 556 -13.14 -10.52 13.75
C VAL A 556 -12.77 -11.96 13.47
N TRP A 557 -13.77 -12.84 13.38
CA TRP A 557 -13.58 -14.24 13.08
C TRP A 557 -13.92 -14.54 11.64
N ASN A 558 -13.05 -15.27 10.95
CA ASN A 558 -13.23 -15.71 9.57
C ASN A 558 -13.10 -17.23 9.50
N THR A 559 -13.76 -17.86 8.53
CA THR A 559 -13.60 -19.30 8.29
C THR A 559 -13.57 -19.61 6.80
N THR A 560 -12.82 -20.63 6.44
CA THR A 560 -12.79 -21.15 5.06
C THR A 560 -12.80 -22.68 5.11
N LEU A 561 -13.69 -23.26 4.33
CA LEU A 561 -13.78 -24.69 4.07
C LEU A 561 -13.44 -24.93 2.61
N GLN A 562 -12.62 -25.92 2.32
CA GLN A 562 -12.23 -26.28 0.96
C GLN A 562 -12.37 -27.78 0.76
N TYR A 563 -12.74 -28.17 -0.45
CA TYR A 563 -12.76 -29.54 -0.90
C TYR A 563 -12.13 -29.64 -2.29
N ALA A 564 -11.06 -30.38 -2.41
CA ALA A 564 -10.36 -30.67 -3.66
C ALA A 564 -10.60 -32.14 -4.06
N PRO A 565 -11.72 -32.46 -4.77
CA PRO A 565 -12.02 -33.83 -5.23
C PRO A 565 -10.98 -34.37 -6.21
N ARG A 566 -10.28 -33.47 -6.88
CA ARG A 566 -9.16 -33.72 -7.80
C ARG A 566 -8.10 -32.64 -7.62
N GLU A 567 -6.87 -32.90 -8.00
CA GLU A 567 -5.78 -31.90 -7.98
C GLU A 567 -6.08 -30.66 -8.84
N THR A 568 -6.95 -30.82 -9.84
CA THR A 568 -7.34 -29.76 -10.78
C THR A 568 -8.61 -29.02 -10.40
N THR A 569 -9.34 -29.48 -9.37
CA THR A 569 -10.65 -28.89 -9.01
C THR A 569 -10.69 -28.59 -7.52
N THR A 570 -10.96 -27.35 -7.15
CA THR A 570 -11.17 -26.94 -5.76
C THR A 570 -12.51 -26.24 -5.61
N LEU A 571 -13.34 -26.73 -4.70
CA LEU A 571 -14.56 -26.07 -4.24
C LEU A 571 -14.28 -25.42 -2.89
N PHE A 572 -14.79 -24.22 -2.64
CA PHE A 572 -14.59 -23.57 -1.34
C PHE A 572 -15.77 -22.71 -0.92
N VAL A 573 -15.90 -22.59 0.40
CA VAL A 573 -16.81 -21.66 1.08
C VAL A 573 -15.97 -20.81 2.02
N SER A 574 -16.12 -19.49 1.97
CA SER A 574 -15.46 -18.59 2.89
C SER A 574 -16.48 -17.66 3.53
N VAL A 575 -16.38 -17.47 4.84
CA VAL A 575 -17.21 -16.54 5.60
C VAL A 575 -16.29 -15.59 6.35
N LYS A 576 -16.35 -14.31 6.01
CA LYS A 576 -15.67 -13.23 6.75
C LYS A 576 -16.62 -12.62 7.76
N ASN A 577 -16.09 -12.18 8.90
CA ASN A 577 -16.86 -11.69 10.03
C ASN A 577 -17.98 -12.68 10.41
N LEU A 578 -17.60 -13.90 10.74
CA LEU A 578 -18.49 -15.04 11.02
C LEU A 578 -19.57 -14.70 12.06
N THR A 579 -19.23 -13.92 13.06
CA THR A 579 -20.12 -13.51 14.16
C THR A 579 -20.99 -12.30 13.84
N ASP A 580 -20.85 -11.71 12.64
CA ASP A 580 -21.52 -10.48 12.20
C ASP A 580 -21.34 -9.30 13.17
N ARG A 581 -20.12 -9.19 13.71
CA ARG A 581 -19.80 -8.12 14.65
C ARG A 581 -19.86 -6.76 13.97
N THR A 582 -20.60 -5.82 14.52
CA THR A 582 -20.52 -4.41 14.15
C THR A 582 -19.36 -3.78 14.91
N TYR A 583 -18.43 -3.16 14.21
CA TYR A 583 -17.26 -2.50 14.78
C TYR A 583 -16.90 -1.27 13.95
N ILE A 584 -16.15 -0.37 14.55
CA ILE A 584 -15.64 0.84 13.89
C ILE A 584 -14.25 0.52 13.34
N ALA A 585 -14.07 0.71 12.05
CA ALA A 585 -12.79 0.51 11.36
C ALA A 585 -11.95 1.79 11.33
N ASP A 586 -12.59 2.96 11.18
CA ASP A 586 -11.91 4.25 11.03
C ASP A 586 -12.79 5.41 11.46
N LEU A 587 -12.17 6.51 11.95
CA LEU A 587 -12.83 7.76 12.35
C LEU A 587 -12.24 8.98 11.62
N SER A 588 -11.32 8.79 10.68
CA SER A 588 -10.59 9.92 10.07
C SER A 588 -11.47 10.92 9.33
N ARG A 589 -12.65 10.50 8.90
CA ARG A 589 -13.61 11.30 8.11
C ARG A 589 -15.07 11.05 8.50
N GLY A 590 -15.32 10.86 9.78
CA GLY A 590 -16.54 10.29 10.32
C GLY A 590 -16.40 8.78 10.48
N ILE A 591 -17.37 8.14 11.10
CA ILE A 591 -17.34 6.72 11.42
C ILE A 591 -17.45 5.89 10.14
N LEU A 592 -16.43 5.09 9.85
CA LEU A 592 -16.49 4.04 8.84
C LEU A 592 -16.67 2.70 9.57
N PRO A 593 -17.84 2.05 9.46
CA PRO A 593 -18.06 0.74 10.03
C PRO A 593 -17.24 -0.32 9.30
N GLY A 594 -16.77 -1.32 10.02
CA GLY A 594 -16.15 -2.50 9.44
C GLY A 594 -17.15 -3.31 8.61
N SER A 595 -16.64 -4.19 7.74
CA SER A 595 -17.49 -5.00 6.85
C SER A 595 -18.43 -5.91 7.66
N PRO A 596 -19.72 -6.04 7.25
CA PRO A 596 -20.64 -7.02 7.82
C PRO A 596 -20.20 -8.43 7.50
N ARG A 597 -20.94 -9.44 7.96
CA ARG A 597 -20.71 -10.82 7.56
C ARG A 597 -20.83 -10.97 6.06
N GLN A 598 -19.75 -11.48 5.46
CA GLN A 598 -19.67 -11.76 4.03
C GLN A 598 -19.42 -13.25 3.85
N TRP A 599 -20.24 -13.92 3.04
CA TRP A 599 -19.99 -15.29 2.62
C TRP A 599 -19.82 -15.36 1.12
N MET A 600 -18.98 -16.25 0.67
CA MET A 600 -18.81 -16.58 -0.74
C MET A 600 -18.61 -18.06 -0.93
N LEU A 601 -19.12 -18.54 -2.06
CA LEU A 601 -18.87 -19.85 -2.64
C LEU A 601 -17.96 -19.67 -3.85
N GLY A 602 -17.06 -20.59 -4.07
CA GLY A 602 -16.19 -20.53 -5.24
C GLY A 602 -15.81 -21.91 -5.76
N VAL A 603 -15.49 -21.92 -7.04
CA VAL A 603 -14.91 -23.07 -7.74
C VAL A 603 -13.65 -22.59 -8.48
N GLU A 604 -12.60 -23.36 -8.35
CA GLU A 604 -11.37 -23.23 -9.15
C GLU A 604 -11.21 -24.51 -9.96
N GLN A 605 -11.04 -24.37 -11.27
CA GLN A 605 -10.76 -25.46 -12.19
C GLN A 605 -9.49 -25.15 -12.96
N ARG A 606 -8.53 -26.07 -12.95
CA ARG A 606 -7.28 -26.02 -13.72
C ARG A 606 -7.30 -27.05 -14.83
N PHE A 607 -6.65 -26.70 -15.92
CA PHE A 607 -6.45 -27.55 -17.10
C PHE A 607 -4.94 -27.58 -17.38
N ARG A 608 -4.42 -28.78 -17.59
CA ARG A 608 -3.00 -29.03 -17.87
C ARG A 608 -2.88 -30.02 -19.02
#